data_5fb33f90e21ae95ad97009a1c37dae15
#
_entry.id   5fb33f90e21ae95ad97009a1c37dae15
#
_cell.length_a   1.000
_cell.length_b   1.000
_cell.length_c   1.000
_cell.angle_alpha   90.00
_cell.angle_beta   90.00
_cell.angle_gamma   90.00
#
_symmetry.space_group_name_H-M   'P 1'
#
loop_
_entity.id
_entity.type
_entity.pdbx_description
1 polymer ?
#
loop_
_entity_poly.entity_id
_entity_poly.type
_entity_poly.pdbx_seq_one_letter_code
_entity_poly.pdbx_strand_id
1 'polypeptide(L)'
;MGATSTSLIPCERGWLVCFTDANGKVDQIRCRKVITTIPAYALPPLLPFIPTEQMNRISNLTYAPVMQVCVGLRNTYGKEFPAFGGLVPSCEQKSVLGILFPSACFSNRSPKDGALYSYFLGGTRHPELLTKSNDEITTLIGTTMHEMLNYPVGIVPDLIRIFRHEKAIPQYESSSADRFTTINELQKQYPGLVLAGNLKGGIGMADRIKQAVEIAREK
;
A
#
# COMPACT_ATOMS: atom_id res chain seq x y z
N MET A 1 -11.78 -12.91 10.52
CA MET A 1 -10.50 -12.19 10.34
C MET A 1 -9.40 -12.96 11.08
N GLY A 2 -8.11 -12.78 10.70
CA GLY A 2 -7.00 -13.51 11.35
C GLY A 2 -6.74 -14.92 10.78
N ALA A 3 -7.31 -15.26 9.63
CA ALA A 3 -6.97 -16.52 8.95
C ALA A 3 -5.56 -16.42 8.35
N THR A 4 -4.82 -17.53 8.45
CA THR A 4 -3.48 -17.71 7.91
C THR A 4 -3.41 -18.94 7.01
N SER A 5 -2.29 -19.13 6.30
CA SER A 5 -2.05 -20.32 5.46
C SER A 5 -3.23 -20.64 4.53
N THR A 6 -3.77 -19.61 3.87
CA THR A 6 -4.91 -19.77 2.98
C THR A 6 -4.47 -20.29 1.61
N SER A 7 -5.19 -21.30 1.08
CA SER A 7 -5.02 -21.80 -0.29
C SER A 7 -6.37 -22.07 -0.94
N LEU A 8 -6.40 -22.01 -2.27
CA LEU A 8 -7.59 -22.30 -3.08
C LEU A 8 -7.40 -23.60 -3.85
N ILE A 9 -8.46 -24.38 -3.96
CA ILE A 9 -8.51 -25.60 -4.76
C ILE A 9 -9.71 -25.47 -5.71
N PRO A 10 -9.51 -25.56 -7.04
CA PRO A 10 -10.62 -25.58 -7.99
C PRO A 10 -11.42 -26.88 -7.82
N CYS A 11 -12.75 -26.77 -7.89
CA CYS A 11 -13.70 -27.89 -7.84
C CYS A 11 -14.61 -27.85 -9.06
N GLU A 12 -15.35 -28.94 -9.35
CA GLU A 12 -16.26 -29.02 -10.50
C GLU A 12 -17.28 -27.87 -10.59
N ARG A 13 -17.72 -27.35 -9.44
CA ARG A 13 -18.73 -26.27 -9.37
C ARG A 13 -18.30 -25.16 -8.42
N GLY A 14 -17.07 -24.66 -8.58
CA GLY A 14 -16.57 -23.54 -7.76
C GLY A 14 -15.24 -23.84 -7.09
N TRP A 15 -15.11 -23.48 -5.83
CA TRP A 15 -13.85 -23.37 -5.11
C TRP A 15 -13.95 -23.95 -3.71
N LEU A 16 -12.88 -24.61 -3.28
CA LEU A 16 -12.63 -24.93 -1.88
C LEU A 16 -11.55 -23.98 -1.35
N VAL A 17 -11.88 -23.20 -0.36
CA VAL A 17 -10.96 -22.30 0.35
C VAL A 17 -10.51 -23.02 1.61
N CYS A 18 -9.24 -23.37 1.69
CA CYS A 18 -8.64 -23.97 2.89
C CYS A 18 -7.89 -22.88 3.65
N PHE A 19 -8.05 -22.81 4.96
CA PHE A 19 -7.37 -21.80 5.78
C PHE A 19 -7.17 -22.28 7.21
N THR A 20 -6.24 -21.66 7.92
CA THR A 20 -6.08 -21.83 9.36
C THR A 20 -6.67 -20.60 10.06
N ASP A 21 -7.59 -20.78 10.98
CA ASP A 21 -8.21 -19.68 11.72
C ASP A 21 -7.26 -19.06 12.77
N ALA A 22 -7.72 -18.01 13.45
CA ALA A 22 -6.92 -17.33 14.47
C ALA A 22 -6.56 -18.20 15.68
N ASN A 23 -7.25 -19.34 15.87
CA ASN A 23 -7.01 -20.30 16.94
C ASN A 23 -6.12 -21.46 16.49
N GLY A 24 -5.61 -21.44 15.26
CA GLY A 24 -4.80 -22.50 14.69
C GLY A 24 -5.60 -23.71 14.15
N LYS A 25 -6.93 -23.62 14.11
CA LYS A 25 -7.77 -24.68 13.56
C LYS A 25 -7.80 -24.60 12.04
N VAL A 26 -7.55 -25.71 11.36
CA VAL A 26 -7.73 -25.84 9.92
C VAL A 26 -9.22 -25.97 9.61
N ASP A 27 -9.71 -25.17 8.66
CA ASP A 27 -11.10 -25.16 8.23
C ASP A 27 -11.22 -24.97 6.72
N GLN A 28 -12.39 -25.20 6.16
CA GLN A 28 -12.66 -25.16 4.72
C GLN A 28 -14.02 -24.53 4.42
N ILE A 29 -14.06 -23.71 3.36
CA ILE A 29 -15.30 -23.11 2.87
C ILE A 29 -15.45 -23.41 1.38
N ARG A 30 -16.64 -23.90 0.97
CA ARG A 30 -17.01 -24.03 -0.43
C ARG A 30 -17.74 -22.79 -0.92
N CYS A 31 -17.33 -22.26 -2.08
CA CYS A 31 -17.97 -21.10 -2.70
C CYS A 31 -17.95 -21.18 -4.23
N ARG A 32 -18.81 -20.42 -4.88
CA ARG A 32 -18.90 -20.39 -6.35
C ARG A 32 -17.92 -19.38 -6.95
N LYS A 33 -17.63 -18.29 -6.26
CA LYS A 33 -16.78 -17.19 -6.73
C LYS A 33 -15.79 -16.83 -5.63
N VAL A 34 -14.53 -16.62 -6.01
CA VAL A 34 -13.46 -16.10 -5.14
C VAL A 34 -12.91 -14.83 -5.74
N ILE A 35 -12.81 -13.78 -4.94
CA ILE A 35 -12.20 -12.51 -5.32
C ILE A 35 -10.95 -12.34 -4.47
N THR A 36 -9.76 -12.36 -5.09
CA THR A 36 -8.51 -12.10 -4.40
C THR A 36 -8.18 -10.61 -4.45
N THR A 37 -7.79 -10.03 -3.32
CA THR A 37 -7.37 -8.62 -3.23
C THR A 37 -5.97 -8.48 -2.64
N ILE A 38 -5.26 -9.59 -2.48
CA ILE A 38 -3.91 -9.65 -1.93
C ILE A 38 -2.87 -9.16 -2.96
N PRO A 39 -1.68 -8.73 -2.51
CA PRO A 39 -0.61 -8.32 -3.41
C PRO A 39 -0.09 -9.47 -4.28
N ALA A 40 0.52 -9.13 -5.41
CA ALA A 40 1.01 -10.10 -6.40
C ALA A 40 1.94 -11.16 -5.81
N TYR A 41 2.88 -10.74 -4.96
CA TYR A 41 3.86 -11.63 -4.31
C TYR A 41 3.23 -12.64 -3.33
N ALA A 42 1.99 -12.43 -2.92
CA ALA A 42 1.27 -13.34 -2.02
C ALA A 42 0.36 -14.34 -2.76
N LEU A 43 0.24 -14.23 -4.10
CA LEU A 43 -0.59 -15.13 -4.90
C LEU A 43 -0.04 -16.56 -5.02
N PRO A 44 1.29 -16.82 -5.14
CA PRO A 44 1.78 -18.18 -5.36
C PRO A 44 1.31 -19.20 -4.31
N PRO A 45 1.41 -18.95 -3.01
CA PRO A 45 0.89 -19.92 -2.01
C PRO A 45 -0.64 -20.01 -1.98
N LEU A 46 -1.35 -18.95 -2.39
CA LEU A 46 -2.81 -18.94 -2.44
C LEU A 46 -3.35 -19.77 -3.61
N LEU A 47 -2.66 -19.76 -4.75
CA LEU A 47 -3.09 -20.35 -6.02
C LEU A 47 -2.09 -21.43 -6.52
N PRO A 48 -1.86 -22.50 -5.74
CA PRO A 48 -0.81 -23.49 -6.02
C PRO A 48 -1.05 -24.31 -7.29
N PHE A 49 -2.26 -24.29 -7.84
CA PHE A 49 -2.66 -25.00 -9.06
C PHE A 49 -2.28 -24.24 -10.35
N ILE A 50 -1.87 -22.96 -10.25
CA ILE A 50 -1.44 -22.19 -11.43
C ILE A 50 0.02 -22.54 -11.74
N PRO A 51 0.34 -22.89 -13.01
CA PRO A 51 1.70 -23.18 -13.44
C PRO A 51 2.67 -22.04 -13.09
N THR A 52 3.86 -22.39 -12.64
CA THR A 52 4.88 -21.44 -12.15
C THR A 52 5.20 -20.35 -13.17
N GLU A 53 5.26 -20.69 -14.47
CA GLU A 53 5.55 -19.71 -15.52
C GLU A 53 4.48 -18.63 -15.61
N GLN A 54 3.19 -19.00 -15.59
CA GLN A 54 2.07 -18.06 -15.61
C GLN A 54 2.02 -17.25 -14.32
N MET A 55 2.25 -17.91 -13.17
CA MET A 55 2.27 -17.24 -11.87
C MET A 55 3.39 -16.20 -11.80
N ASN A 56 4.58 -16.50 -12.32
CA ASN A 56 5.70 -15.55 -12.33
C ASN A 56 5.42 -14.29 -13.14
N ARG A 57 4.64 -14.37 -14.22
CA ARG A 57 4.22 -13.18 -14.99
C ARG A 57 3.36 -12.22 -14.17
N ILE A 58 2.72 -12.72 -13.09
CA ILE A 58 1.91 -11.90 -12.19
C ILE A 58 2.69 -11.55 -10.92
N SER A 59 3.31 -12.53 -10.28
CA SER A 59 3.92 -12.38 -8.95
C SER A 59 5.23 -11.61 -8.93
N ASN A 60 5.95 -11.54 -10.06
CA ASN A 60 7.20 -10.78 -10.21
C ASN A 60 6.99 -9.26 -10.33
N LEU A 61 5.79 -8.78 -10.03
CA LEU A 61 5.50 -7.35 -9.98
C LEU A 61 6.36 -6.65 -8.93
N THR A 62 7.15 -5.67 -9.39
CA THR A 62 7.99 -4.85 -8.51
C THR A 62 7.13 -3.95 -7.63
N TYR A 63 7.50 -3.83 -6.36
CA TYR A 63 6.87 -2.90 -5.42
C TYR A 63 7.90 -1.90 -4.91
N ALA A 64 7.60 -0.62 -5.01
CA ALA A 64 8.41 0.41 -4.39
C ALA A 64 8.24 0.36 -2.87
N PRO A 65 9.33 0.35 -2.10
CA PRO A 65 9.27 0.46 -0.65
C PRO A 65 8.96 1.90 -0.25
N VAL A 66 8.13 2.10 0.76
CA VAL A 66 7.78 3.44 1.26
C VAL A 66 7.79 3.44 2.78
N MET A 67 8.40 4.48 3.35
CA MET A 67 8.26 4.82 4.76
C MET A 67 7.30 5.99 4.88
N GLN A 68 6.28 5.84 5.73
CA GLN A 68 5.41 6.93 6.15
C GLN A 68 5.77 7.35 7.56
N VAL A 69 5.97 8.65 7.76
CA VAL A 69 6.23 9.22 9.09
C VAL A 69 5.13 10.22 9.40
N CYS A 70 4.31 9.88 10.39
CA CYS A 70 3.28 10.77 10.91
C CYS A 70 3.89 11.64 12.02
N VAL A 71 3.71 12.95 11.87
CA VAL A 71 4.24 13.98 12.77
C VAL A 71 3.09 14.79 13.33
N GLY A 72 2.89 14.77 14.63
CA GLY A 72 1.90 15.57 15.34
C GLY A 72 2.51 16.69 16.13
N LEU A 73 1.92 17.87 16.05
CA LEU A 73 2.25 19.05 16.84
C LEU A 73 1.01 19.52 17.61
N ARG A 74 1.18 19.87 18.87
CA ARG A 74 0.15 20.54 19.67
C ARG A 74 0.07 22.04 19.40
N ASN A 75 1.20 22.62 18.93
CA ASN A 75 1.29 24.02 18.57
C ASN A 75 2.00 24.14 17.22
N THR A 76 1.39 24.85 16.29
CA THR A 76 1.96 25.09 14.95
C THR A 76 2.90 26.27 14.89
N TYR A 77 3.13 26.99 16.01
CA TYR A 77 3.95 28.22 16.05
C TYR A 77 3.52 29.26 15.02
N GLY A 78 2.20 29.36 14.81
CA GLY A 78 1.61 30.25 13.83
C GLY A 78 1.81 29.81 12.36
N LYS A 79 2.27 28.60 12.11
CA LYS A 79 2.38 28.05 10.75
C LYS A 79 1.05 27.43 10.31
N GLU A 80 0.56 27.86 9.18
CA GLU A 80 -0.65 27.32 8.54
C GLU A 80 -0.34 26.87 7.12
N PHE A 81 -0.80 25.68 6.78
CA PHE A 81 -0.65 25.09 5.46
C PHE A 81 -2.05 24.71 4.92
N PRO A 82 -2.81 25.68 4.35
CA PRO A 82 -4.16 25.44 3.83
C PRO A 82 -4.10 24.70 2.48
N ALA A 83 -3.53 23.50 2.47
CA ALA A 83 -3.31 22.69 1.30
C ALA A 83 -3.46 21.20 1.62
N PHE A 84 -3.69 20.40 0.59
CA PHE A 84 -3.67 18.93 0.71
C PHE A 84 -2.27 18.42 1.08
N GLY A 85 -1.24 19.02 0.53
CA GLY A 85 0.16 18.65 0.66
C GLY A 85 0.96 19.01 -0.57
N GLY A 86 2.18 18.52 -0.66
CA GLY A 86 3.07 18.71 -1.79
C GLY A 86 3.94 17.50 -2.06
N LEU A 87 4.22 17.24 -3.34
CA LEU A 87 5.25 16.31 -3.77
C LEU A 87 6.56 17.07 -3.95
N VAL A 88 7.67 16.41 -3.67
CA VAL A 88 9.01 16.97 -3.85
C VAL A 88 9.56 16.51 -5.19
N PRO A 89 9.83 17.43 -6.13
CA PRO A 89 10.44 17.10 -7.41
C PRO A 89 11.82 16.47 -7.21
N SER A 90 12.15 15.51 -8.07
CA SER A 90 13.44 14.79 -7.96
C SER A 90 14.67 15.67 -8.14
N CYS A 91 14.54 16.79 -8.85
CA CYS A 91 15.63 17.76 -9.01
C CYS A 91 16.03 18.45 -7.71
N GLU A 92 15.14 18.48 -6.70
CA GLU A 92 15.41 19.06 -5.38
C GLU A 92 16.33 18.17 -4.52
N GLN A 93 16.59 16.93 -4.92
CA GLN A 93 17.47 15.98 -4.24
C GLN A 93 17.22 15.82 -2.74
N LYS A 94 15.95 15.96 -2.31
CA LYS A 94 15.54 15.79 -0.92
C LYS A 94 15.24 14.32 -0.62
N SER A 95 15.47 13.92 0.62
CA SER A 95 15.15 12.56 1.11
C SER A 95 13.64 12.30 1.25
N VAL A 96 12.82 13.33 1.24
CA VAL A 96 11.36 13.26 1.36
C VAL A 96 10.72 13.30 -0.03
N LEU A 97 9.83 12.35 -0.31
CA LEU A 97 9.07 12.28 -1.57
C LEU A 97 7.90 13.26 -1.60
N GLY A 98 7.36 13.59 -0.44
CA GLY A 98 6.24 14.51 -0.28
C GLY A 98 5.76 14.58 1.15
N ILE A 99 4.94 15.60 1.40
CA ILE A 99 4.32 15.87 2.71
C ILE A 99 2.84 16.10 2.48
N LEU A 100 1.98 15.36 3.18
CA LEU A 100 0.55 15.63 3.22
C LEU A 100 0.19 16.34 4.54
N PHE A 101 -0.88 17.13 4.48
CA PHE A 101 -1.41 17.90 5.60
C PHE A 101 -2.81 17.42 6.03
N PRO A 102 -2.93 16.22 6.65
CA PRO A 102 -4.24 15.65 6.99
C PRO A 102 -5.12 16.55 7.87
N SER A 103 -4.52 17.32 8.77
CA SER A 103 -5.26 18.25 9.65
C SER A 103 -5.82 19.48 8.89
N ALA A 104 -5.25 19.82 7.74
CA ALA A 104 -5.80 20.87 6.87
C ALA A 104 -6.98 20.36 6.03
N CYS A 105 -7.01 19.07 5.72
CA CYS A 105 -8.04 18.46 4.88
C CYS A 105 -9.25 17.93 5.65
N PHE A 106 -9.03 17.49 6.89
CA PHE A 106 -10.04 16.77 7.68
C PHE A 106 -10.08 17.32 9.11
N SER A 107 -11.29 17.59 9.59
CA SER A 107 -11.51 17.98 10.97
C SER A 107 -11.13 16.86 11.95
N ASN A 108 -10.81 17.24 13.19
CA ASN A 108 -10.52 16.31 14.29
C ASN A 108 -9.30 15.40 14.03
N ARG A 109 -8.30 15.85 13.24
CA ARG A 109 -7.03 15.13 13.01
C ARG A 109 -5.88 15.63 13.88
N SER A 110 -6.06 16.78 14.54
CA SER A 110 -5.12 17.34 15.51
C SER A 110 -5.88 18.04 16.64
N PRO A 111 -5.23 18.33 17.79
CA PRO A 111 -5.77 19.24 18.79
C PRO A 111 -6.04 20.64 18.18
N LYS A 112 -6.80 21.46 18.87
CA LYS A 112 -6.94 22.88 18.55
C LYS A 112 -5.54 23.51 18.53
N ASP A 113 -5.24 24.37 17.56
CA ASP A 113 -3.95 25.03 17.34
C ASP A 113 -2.79 24.06 17.02
N GLY A 114 -3.08 22.78 16.82
CA GLY A 114 -2.13 21.74 16.44
C GLY A 114 -2.19 21.37 14.97
N ALA A 115 -1.26 20.50 14.55
CA ALA A 115 -1.22 19.96 13.18
C ALA A 115 -0.83 18.48 13.16
N LEU A 116 -1.28 17.80 12.10
CA LEU A 116 -0.84 16.47 11.74
C LEU A 116 -0.26 16.51 10.33
N TYR A 117 0.98 16.06 10.18
CA TYR A 117 1.68 15.90 8.90
C TYR A 117 1.97 14.44 8.62
N SER A 118 2.02 14.10 7.34
CA SER A 118 2.40 12.76 6.89
C SER A 118 3.51 12.90 5.84
N TYR A 119 4.72 12.52 6.23
CA TYR A 119 5.90 12.51 5.36
C TYR A 119 6.04 11.16 4.69
N PHE A 120 6.44 11.16 3.42
CA PHE A 120 6.74 9.96 2.67
C PHE A 120 8.20 9.97 2.23
N LEU A 121 8.91 8.87 2.53
CA LEU A 121 10.33 8.68 2.24
C LEU A 121 10.55 7.33 1.54
N GLY A 122 11.73 7.14 0.94
CA GLY A 122 12.09 5.90 0.28
C GLY A 122 11.76 5.92 -1.20
N GLY A 123 10.84 5.07 -1.64
CA GLY A 123 10.56 4.84 -3.05
C GLY A 123 11.69 4.02 -3.72
N THR A 124 11.64 3.92 -5.04
CA THR A 124 12.66 3.19 -5.82
C THR A 124 14.02 3.88 -5.85
N ARG A 125 14.07 5.18 -5.53
CA ARG A 125 15.31 5.98 -5.57
C ARG A 125 16.12 5.91 -4.28
N HIS A 126 15.45 5.79 -3.15
CA HIS A 126 16.07 5.83 -1.81
C HIS A 126 15.56 4.68 -0.92
N PRO A 127 15.61 3.41 -1.38
CA PRO A 127 15.14 2.26 -0.61
C PRO A 127 15.93 2.09 0.69
N GLU A 128 17.18 2.55 0.73
CA GLU A 128 18.08 2.50 1.90
C GLU A 128 17.54 3.28 3.11
N LEU A 129 16.64 4.24 2.90
CA LEU A 129 16.03 4.98 4.00
C LEU A 129 15.20 4.09 4.94
N LEU A 130 14.66 2.98 4.43
CA LEU A 130 13.86 2.07 5.24
C LEU A 130 14.69 1.31 6.29
N THR A 131 16.01 1.22 6.11
CA THR A 131 16.93 0.54 7.04
C THR A 131 17.45 1.45 8.14
N LYS A 132 17.24 2.77 8.03
CA LYS A 132 17.66 3.72 9.03
C LYS A 132 16.94 3.51 10.36
N SER A 133 17.64 3.80 11.47
CA SER A 133 17.07 3.77 12.81
C SER A 133 15.95 4.82 12.98
N ASN A 134 15.12 4.65 13.99
CA ASN A 134 14.07 5.62 14.29
C ASN A 134 14.66 6.99 14.67
N ASP A 135 15.80 7.02 15.33
CA ASP A 135 16.47 8.26 15.74
C ASP A 135 17.02 9.03 14.54
N GLU A 136 17.64 8.34 13.57
CA GLU A 136 18.08 8.94 12.31
C GLU A 136 16.90 9.51 11.51
N ILE A 137 15.77 8.80 11.46
CA ILE A 137 14.56 9.27 10.79
C ILE A 137 13.97 10.47 11.54
N THR A 138 13.93 10.44 12.85
CA THR A 138 13.44 11.56 13.67
C THR A 138 14.28 12.83 13.42
N THR A 139 15.60 12.69 13.38
CA THR A 139 16.52 13.79 13.06
C THR A 139 16.29 14.32 11.65
N LEU A 140 16.14 13.42 10.65
CA LEU A 140 15.86 13.79 9.27
C LEU A 140 14.53 14.58 9.16
N ILE A 141 13.50 14.14 9.87
CA ILE A 141 12.20 14.84 9.90
C ILE A 141 12.34 16.23 10.51
N GLY A 142 13.06 16.38 11.62
CA GLY A 142 13.32 17.69 12.24
C GLY A 142 14.02 18.67 11.28
N THR A 143 15.05 18.21 10.56
CA THR A 143 15.72 18.98 9.51
C THR A 143 14.75 19.36 8.38
N THR A 144 13.94 18.40 7.91
CA THR A 144 12.95 18.63 6.85
C THR A 144 11.87 19.62 7.26
N MET A 145 11.41 19.57 8.52
CA MET A 145 10.46 20.55 9.05
C MET A 145 11.02 21.97 9.02
N HIS A 146 12.31 22.13 9.35
CA HIS A 146 12.96 23.44 9.26
C HIS A 146 13.10 23.88 7.79
N GLU A 147 13.70 23.06 6.94
CA GLU A 147 14.06 23.42 5.57
C GLU A 147 12.85 23.63 4.65
N MET A 148 11.81 22.82 4.80
CA MET A 148 10.68 22.80 3.86
C MET A 148 9.44 23.52 4.41
N LEU A 149 9.24 23.53 5.73
CA LEU A 149 8.06 24.11 6.36
C LEU A 149 8.39 25.34 7.21
N ASN A 150 9.65 25.78 7.22
CA ASN A 150 10.14 26.92 7.98
C ASN A 150 9.84 26.88 9.49
N TYR A 151 9.81 25.70 10.08
CA TYR A 151 9.76 25.56 11.53
C TYR A 151 11.07 25.96 12.18
N PRO A 152 11.08 26.39 13.47
CA PRO A 152 12.32 26.68 14.18
C PRO A 152 13.28 25.49 14.17
N VAL A 153 14.59 25.78 14.10
CA VAL A 153 15.62 24.73 14.23
C VAL A 153 15.48 24.06 15.60
N GLY A 154 15.57 22.74 15.63
CA GLY A 154 15.52 21.99 16.88
C GLY A 154 14.09 21.78 17.42
N ILE A 155 13.05 22.07 16.63
CA ILE A 155 11.68 21.72 17.02
C ILE A 155 11.57 20.21 17.28
N VAL A 156 10.95 19.86 18.39
CA VAL A 156 10.65 18.47 18.74
C VAL A 156 9.15 18.25 18.59
N PRO A 157 8.70 17.39 17.65
CA PRO A 157 7.29 17.04 17.53
C PRO A 157 6.75 16.33 18.77
N ASP A 158 5.50 16.61 19.13
CA ASP A 158 4.81 15.92 20.23
C ASP A 158 4.51 14.45 19.93
N LEU A 159 4.41 14.10 18.66
CA LEU A 159 4.17 12.74 18.17
C LEU A 159 5.00 12.47 16.93
N ILE A 160 5.73 11.36 16.95
CA ILE A 160 6.29 10.73 15.74
C ILE A 160 5.86 9.27 15.70
N ARG A 161 5.33 8.82 14.56
CA ARG A 161 5.03 7.42 14.26
C ARG A 161 5.62 7.07 12.91
N ILE A 162 6.43 6.01 12.87
CA ILE A 162 7.16 5.56 11.68
C ILE A 162 6.59 4.23 11.24
N PHE A 163 6.13 4.15 9.99
CA PHE A 163 5.60 2.96 9.36
C PHE A 163 6.46 2.62 8.14
N ARG A 164 7.05 1.42 8.14
CA ARG A 164 7.89 0.91 7.05
C ARG A 164 7.11 -0.11 6.24
N HIS A 165 6.98 0.15 4.95
CA HIS A 165 6.31 -0.73 4.00
C HIS A 165 7.31 -1.15 2.92
N GLU A 166 7.91 -2.32 3.08
CA GLU A 166 8.93 -2.84 2.16
C GLU A 166 8.37 -3.07 0.75
N LYS A 167 7.09 -3.40 0.65
CA LYS A 167 6.37 -3.64 -0.61
C LYS A 167 5.08 -2.81 -0.64
N ALA A 168 5.21 -1.50 -0.86
CA ALA A 168 4.10 -0.55 -0.74
C ALA A 168 3.36 -0.33 -2.05
N ILE A 169 4.06 0.15 -3.09
CA ILE A 169 3.42 0.65 -4.31
C ILE A 169 3.85 -0.19 -5.51
N PRO A 170 2.93 -0.94 -6.13
CA PRO A 170 3.25 -1.71 -7.34
C PRO A 170 3.66 -0.77 -8.48
N GLN A 171 4.71 -1.16 -9.19
CA GLN A 171 5.25 -0.40 -10.32
C GLN A 171 4.70 -1.00 -11.61
N TYR A 172 3.98 -0.18 -12.39
CA TYR A 172 3.47 -0.61 -13.68
C TYR A 172 4.51 -0.27 -14.76
N GLU A 173 5.28 -1.29 -15.12
CA GLU A 173 6.36 -1.24 -16.10
C GLU A 173 5.84 -1.63 -17.50
N SER A 174 6.72 -1.63 -18.50
CA SER A 174 6.41 -2.06 -19.88
C SER A 174 5.88 -3.50 -19.95
N SER A 175 6.33 -4.39 -19.07
CA SER A 175 5.86 -5.78 -18.91
C SER A 175 4.42 -5.91 -18.36
N SER A 176 3.77 -4.81 -18.00
CA SER A 176 2.43 -4.84 -17.42
C SER A 176 1.37 -5.42 -18.36
N ALA A 177 1.55 -5.29 -19.68
CA ALA A 177 0.65 -5.85 -20.68
C ALA A 177 0.57 -7.38 -20.58
N ASP A 178 1.72 -8.06 -20.44
CA ASP A 178 1.79 -9.52 -20.30
C ASP A 178 1.09 -9.99 -19.02
N ARG A 179 1.29 -9.27 -17.92
CA ARG A 179 0.59 -9.52 -16.66
C ARG A 179 -0.92 -9.42 -16.83
N PHE A 180 -1.41 -8.37 -17.48
CA PHE A 180 -2.86 -8.18 -17.69
C PHE A 180 -3.45 -9.25 -18.58
N THR A 181 -2.76 -9.65 -19.64
CA THR A 181 -3.14 -10.77 -20.51
C THR A 181 -3.23 -12.05 -19.72
N THR A 182 -2.19 -12.39 -18.96
CA THR A 182 -2.16 -13.61 -18.12
C THR A 182 -3.30 -13.63 -17.10
N ILE A 183 -3.58 -12.51 -16.43
CA ILE A 183 -4.73 -12.40 -15.50
C ILE A 183 -6.04 -12.70 -16.23
N ASN A 184 -6.26 -12.13 -17.41
CA ASN A 184 -7.48 -12.35 -18.17
C ASN A 184 -7.63 -13.80 -18.66
N GLU A 185 -6.54 -14.44 -19.09
CA GLU A 185 -6.51 -15.84 -19.48
C GLU A 185 -6.84 -16.77 -18.30
N LEU A 186 -6.23 -16.54 -17.14
CA LEU A 186 -6.49 -17.33 -15.93
C LEU A 186 -7.94 -17.20 -15.48
N GLN A 187 -8.52 -16.01 -15.52
CA GLN A 187 -9.93 -15.81 -15.16
C GLN A 187 -10.90 -16.52 -16.14
N LYS A 188 -10.52 -16.67 -17.41
CA LYS A 188 -11.27 -17.47 -18.39
C LYS A 188 -11.10 -18.97 -18.14
N GLN A 189 -9.88 -19.40 -17.85
CA GLN A 189 -9.55 -20.81 -17.59
C GLN A 189 -10.18 -21.32 -16.29
N TYR A 190 -10.30 -20.47 -15.29
CA TYR A 190 -10.81 -20.79 -13.95
C TYR A 190 -12.07 -19.96 -13.63
N PRO A 191 -13.27 -20.38 -14.10
CA PRO A 191 -14.51 -19.65 -13.85
C PRO A 191 -14.78 -19.45 -12.37
N GLY A 192 -15.17 -18.22 -12.02
CA GLY A 192 -15.39 -17.82 -10.62
C GLY A 192 -14.14 -17.35 -9.88
N LEU A 193 -12.94 -17.39 -10.48
CA LEU A 193 -11.75 -16.73 -9.95
C LEU A 193 -11.68 -15.28 -10.46
N VAL A 194 -11.53 -14.33 -9.55
CA VAL A 194 -11.31 -12.91 -9.86
C VAL A 194 -10.02 -12.45 -9.20
N LEU A 195 -9.03 -12.12 -10.01
CA LEU A 195 -7.76 -11.54 -9.56
C LEU A 195 -7.87 -10.01 -9.53
N ALA A 196 -8.24 -9.48 -8.37
CA ALA A 196 -8.49 -8.07 -8.14
C ALA A 196 -7.37 -7.40 -7.31
N GLY A 197 -7.63 -6.20 -6.83
CA GLY A 197 -6.65 -5.42 -6.09
C GLY A 197 -5.75 -4.60 -7.02
N ASN A 198 -4.56 -4.28 -6.55
CA ASN A 198 -3.61 -3.42 -7.27
C ASN A 198 -2.77 -4.14 -8.34
N LEU A 199 -3.21 -5.30 -8.79
CA LEU A 199 -2.57 -6.07 -9.86
C LEU A 199 -2.76 -5.44 -11.24
N LYS A 200 -3.91 -4.78 -11.44
CA LYS A 200 -4.30 -4.09 -12.68
C LYS A 200 -5.29 -2.96 -12.40
N GLY A 201 -5.43 -2.03 -13.34
CA GLY A 201 -6.48 -0.99 -13.30
C GLY A 201 -6.20 0.14 -12.32
N GLY A 202 -4.91 0.45 -12.05
CA GLY A 202 -4.50 1.55 -11.18
C GLY A 202 -4.15 1.11 -9.75
N ILE A 203 -3.65 2.04 -8.98
CA ILE A 203 -3.18 1.83 -7.60
C ILE A 203 -3.86 2.75 -6.59
N GLY A 204 -4.54 3.78 -7.07
CA GLY A 204 -5.23 4.75 -6.23
C GLY A 204 -6.48 4.18 -5.57
N MET A 205 -6.91 4.81 -4.49
CA MET A 205 -8.14 4.40 -3.78
C MET A 205 -9.37 4.48 -4.68
N ALA A 206 -9.48 5.53 -5.50
CA ALA A 206 -10.57 5.69 -6.47
C ALA A 206 -10.62 4.54 -7.49
N ASP A 207 -9.46 4.08 -7.98
CA ASP A 207 -9.37 2.93 -8.89
C ASP A 207 -9.85 1.65 -8.22
N ARG A 208 -9.53 1.47 -6.94
CA ARG A 208 -9.98 0.28 -6.16
C ARG A 208 -11.49 0.28 -5.96
N ILE A 209 -12.08 1.44 -5.67
CA ILE A 209 -13.54 1.60 -5.56
C ILE A 209 -14.22 1.30 -6.90
N LYS A 210 -13.70 1.89 -8.00
CA LYS A 210 -14.20 1.65 -9.35
C LYS A 210 -14.17 0.15 -9.69
N GLN A 211 -13.03 -0.52 -9.48
CA GLN A 211 -12.88 -1.96 -9.71
C GLN A 211 -13.88 -2.77 -8.87
N ALA A 212 -14.09 -2.43 -7.60
CA ALA A 212 -15.04 -3.14 -6.75
C ALA A 212 -16.48 -3.02 -7.27
N VAL A 213 -16.88 -1.84 -7.75
CA VAL A 213 -18.19 -1.61 -8.36
C VAL A 213 -18.36 -2.42 -9.63
N GLU A 214 -17.34 -2.48 -10.50
CA GLU A 214 -17.33 -3.28 -11.72
C GLU A 214 -17.51 -4.77 -11.40
N ILE A 215 -16.71 -5.33 -10.51
CA ILE A 215 -16.79 -6.74 -10.08
C ILE A 215 -18.15 -7.09 -9.47
N ALA A 216 -18.76 -6.16 -8.71
CA ALA A 216 -20.07 -6.38 -8.10
C ALA A 216 -21.21 -6.39 -9.11
N ARG A 217 -21.05 -5.73 -10.26
CA ARG A 217 -22.04 -5.71 -11.36
C ARG A 217 -21.96 -6.93 -12.28
N GLU A 218 -20.82 -7.59 -12.34
CA GLU A 218 -20.63 -8.85 -13.06
C GLU A 218 -21.35 -9.97 -12.29
N LYS A 219 -22.53 -10.37 -12.78
CA LYS A 219 -23.36 -11.45 -12.22
C LYS A 219 -22.81 -12.84 -12.54
#